data_7a0ae0cd5e68c774a742a6514f18f64a
#
_entry.id   7a0ae0cd5e68c774a742a6514f18f64a
#
_cell.length_a   1.000
_cell.length_b   1.000
_cell.length_c   1.000
_cell.angle_alpha   90.00
_cell.angle_beta   90.00
_cell.angle_gamma   90.00
#
_symmetry.space_group_name_H-M   'P 1'
#
loop_
_entity.id
_entity.type
_entity.pdbx_description
1 polymer ?
#
loop_
_entity_poly.entity_id
_entity_poly.type
_entity_poly.pdbx_seq_one_letter_code
_entity_poly.pdbx_strand_id
1 'polypeptide(L)'
;MTAVEPILQTEAGNPKPAEIIVSVRGLTKVFKDFWNRPKARAVDNVDFEVRRGEVFGLLGPNGSGKSTTVKLLLGLLNPTKGHIEVFGHSPRHVATKARIGYLPEESYLYRFLNSRETLDFFGNLFHLNKADRQNRAEQLLEMVGLSKTQTRAVGEFSKGMQRRIGLAQALINDPDLVILDEPTAGLDPIGCREVKDLILALARRGKTVILSSHLLSDVEDVCDRVVIYYGGKIQAHGTLKELLAKPDNLRITTPVLPRQTLERVLEIIRADVGNGEVRVDNPTQNLESYFLEVVAKARADNETSGAQSGAKVAAYLRGGVAEPASSGDRVLEKLSLPQAPRPTPKPAVEEAAAKVDDQKLTALAQPAPAAKPSGPVAPDAAAAQAADLSKADEKLSSLLGGQK
;
A
#
# COMPACT_ATOMS: atom_id res chain seq x y z
N MET A 1 14.55 40.31 37.17
CA MET A 1 14.92 39.98 35.80
C MET A 1 15.86 38.80 35.83
N THR A 2 15.31 37.62 35.82
CA THR A 2 16.09 36.35 35.74
C THR A 2 15.79 35.78 34.36
N ALA A 3 16.85 35.77 33.53
CA ALA A 3 16.77 35.20 32.19
C ALA A 3 16.51 33.69 32.32
N VAL A 4 15.43 33.23 31.68
CA VAL A 4 15.15 31.83 31.52
C VAL A 4 16.05 31.32 30.38
N GLU A 5 17.09 30.56 30.73
CA GLU A 5 17.91 29.86 29.74
C GLU A 5 17.08 28.84 29.01
N PRO A 6 17.19 28.72 27.65
CA PRO A 6 16.51 27.70 26.90
C PRO A 6 17.12 26.33 27.21
N ILE A 7 16.35 25.49 27.90
CA ILE A 7 16.63 24.06 28.01
C ILE A 7 16.37 23.45 26.63
N LEU A 8 17.42 23.13 25.90
CA LEU A 8 17.47 22.05 24.89
C LEU A 8 18.75 22.16 24.06
N GLN A 9 19.85 21.60 24.57
CA GLN A 9 20.86 21.04 23.68
C GLN A 9 21.26 19.68 24.27
N THR A 10 20.48 18.66 23.91
CA THR A 10 21.01 17.31 23.85
C THR A 10 21.94 17.28 22.66
N GLU A 11 23.23 17.13 22.92
CA GLU A 11 24.25 16.88 21.91
C GLU A 11 23.93 15.57 21.20
N ALA A 12 23.16 15.68 20.10
CA ALA A 12 23.07 14.63 19.10
C ALA A 12 24.41 14.60 18.38
N GLY A 13 25.17 13.53 18.60
CA GLY A 13 26.41 13.27 17.89
C GLY A 13 26.22 13.51 16.41
N ASN A 14 27.19 14.18 15.78
CA ASN A 14 27.20 14.61 14.39
C ASN A 14 26.77 13.43 13.48
N PRO A 15 25.54 13.38 12.94
CA PRO A 15 25.09 12.24 12.16
C PRO A 15 25.94 12.19 10.90
N LYS A 16 26.57 11.06 10.62
CA LYS A 16 27.20 10.82 9.31
C LYS A 16 26.22 11.30 8.24
N PRO A 17 26.66 12.06 7.21
CA PRO A 17 25.77 12.54 6.16
C PRO A 17 25.01 11.34 5.60
N ALA A 18 23.69 11.38 5.71
CA ALA A 18 22.84 10.27 5.29
C ALA A 18 23.07 10.04 3.78
N GLU A 19 23.36 8.80 3.40
CA GLU A 19 23.63 8.40 2.02
C GLU A 19 22.46 8.80 1.11
N ILE A 20 22.76 9.52 0.04
CA ILE A 20 21.75 9.90 -0.96
C ILE A 20 21.48 8.68 -1.87
N ILE A 21 20.24 8.22 -1.87
CA ILE A 21 19.76 7.10 -2.69
C ILE A 21 19.23 7.56 -4.05
N VAL A 22 18.53 8.70 -4.06
CA VAL A 22 18.01 9.29 -5.28
C VAL A 22 18.47 10.74 -5.36
N SER A 23 19.04 11.13 -6.49
CA SER A 23 19.41 12.51 -6.80
C SER A 23 18.76 12.93 -8.11
N VAL A 24 18.04 14.03 -8.07
CA VAL A 24 17.34 14.63 -9.22
C VAL A 24 17.80 16.07 -9.36
N ARG A 25 18.31 16.44 -10.56
CA ARG A 25 18.87 17.77 -10.82
C ARG A 25 18.38 18.32 -12.15
N GLY A 26 17.74 19.51 -12.11
CA GLY A 26 17.24 20.25 -13.27
C GLY A 26 16.26 19.44 -14.11
N LEU A 27 15.49 18.54 -13.49
CA LEU A 27 14.65 17.57 -14.19
C LEU A 27 13.53 18.27 -14.94
N THR A 28 13.47 18.05 -16.25
CA THR A 28 12.42 18.60 -17.12
C THR A 28 11.90 17.50 -18.04
N LYS A 29 10.56 17.39 -18.13
CA LYS A 29 9.88 16.48 -19.06
C LYS A 29 8.84 17.22 -19.85
N VAL A 30 9.05 17.27 -21.17
CA VAL A 30 8.09 17.80 -22.15
C VAL A 30 7.62 16.67 -23.03
N PHE A 31 6.32 16.44 -23.06
CA PHE A 31 5.69 15.55 -24.03
C PHE A 31 5.49 16.33 -25.34
N LYS A 32 5.75 15.67 -26.45
CA LYS A 32 5.62 16.22 -27.79
C LYS A 32 4.46 15.59 -28.54
N ASP A 33 3.89 16.29 -29.50
CA ASP A 33 2.90 15.75 -30.42
C ASP A 33 3.57 14.93 -31.54
N PHE A 34 2.77 14.40 -32.45
CA PHE A 34 3.26 13.63 -33.61
C PHE A 34 4.23 14.42 -34.49
N TRP A 35 4.09 15.75 -34.57
CA TRP A 35 4.96 16.63 -35.33
C TRP A 35 6.15 17.17 -34.52
N ASN A 36 6.48 16.51 -33.39
CA ASN A 36 7.61 16.88 -32.52
C ASN A 36 7.46 18.28 -31.84
N ARG A 37 6.24 18.87 -31.84
CA ARG A 37 5.97 20.14 -31.18
C ARG A 37 5.66 19.92 -29.70
N PRO A 38 6.07 20.82 -28.80
CA PRO A 38 5.78 20.67 -27.37
C PRO A 38 4.28 20.71 -27.12
N LYS A 39 3.72 19.61 -26.55
CA LYS A 39 2.30 19.47 -26.22
C LYS A 39 2.03 19.81 -24.75
N ALA A 40 2.83 19.25 -23.83
CA ALA A 40 2.65 19.44 -22.41
C ALA A 40 4.00 19.35 -21.68
N ARG A 41 4.26 20.29 -20.79
CA ARG A 41 5.40 20.24 -19.87
C ARG A 41 4.90 19.66 -18.54
N ALA A 42 5.18 18.41 -18.30
CA ALA A 42 4.71 17.70 -17.12
C ALA A 42 5.62 17.90 -15.89
N VAL A 43 6.92 18.11 -16.12
CA VAL A 43 7.91 18.41 -15.08
C VAL A 43 8.82 19.53 -15.61
N ASP A 44 9.08 20.53 -14.79
CA ASP A 44 9.81 21.74 -15.18
C ASP A 44 10.86 22.14 -14.15
N ASN A 45 12.12 21.85 -14.46
CA ASN A 45 13.31 22.23 -13.67
C ASN A 45 13.18 21.85 -12.18
N VAL A 46 13.03 20.55 -11.91
CA VAL A 46 12.79 20.00 -10.58
C VAL A 46 14.09 19.47 -10.00
N ASP A 47 14.39 19.84 -8.75
CA ASP A 47 15.57 19.43 -7.98
C ASP A 47 15.13 18.87 -6.63
N PHE A 48 15.56 17.63 -6.28
CA PHE A 48 15.41 17.06 -4.96
C PHE A 48 16.33 15.84 -4.76
N GLU A 49 16.54 15.50 -3.51
CA GLU A 49 17.33 14.35 -3.10
C GLU A 49 16.56 13.51 -2.08
N VAL A 50 16.69 12.18 -2.16
CA VAL A 50 16.10 11.24 -1.20
C VAL A 50 17.24 10.49 -0.51
N ARG A 51 17.18 10.44 0.82
CA ARG A 51 18.20 9.83 1.67
C ARG A 51 17.84 8.38 2.01
N ARG A 52 18.84 7.59 2.36
CA ARG A 52 18.63 6.21 2.79
C ARG A 52 17.77 6.15 4.06
N GLY A 53 16.75 5.28 4.04
CA GLY A 53 15.90 4.99 5.19
C GLY A 53 14.83 6.06 5.48
N GLU A 54 14.71 7.13 4.66
CA GLU A 54 13.63 8.10 4.82
C GLU A 54 12.36 7.71 4.04
N VAL A 55 11.23 8.19 4.52
CA VAL A 55 9.96 8.21 3.80
C VAL A 55 9.78 9.57 3.16
N PHE A 56 9.85 9.62 1.82
CA PHE A 56 9.81 10.84 1.04
C PHE A 56 8.50 10.98 0.27
N GLY A 57 7.77 12.07 0.49
CA GLY A 57 6.47 12.32 -0.10
C GLY A 57 6.52 13.21 -1.34
N LEU A 58 5.85 12.79 -2.42
CA LEU A 58 5.53 13.61 -3.59
C LEU A 58 4.06 14.03 -3.48
N LEU A 59 3.80 15.25 -3.01
CA LEU A 59 2.47 15.74 -2.73
C LEU A 59 2.00 16.73 -3.82
N GLY A 60 0.74 16.68 -4.19
CA GLY A 60 0.16 17.65 -5.14
C GLY A 60 -1.10 17.13 -5.81
N PRO A 61 -1.87 18.02 -6.49
CA PRO A 61 -3.09 17.65 -7.17
C PRO A 61 -2.84 16.70 -8.36
N ASN A 62 -3.89 16.10 -8.89
CA ASN A 62 -3.80 15.30 -10.10
C ASN A 62 -3.30 16.14 -11.28
N GLY A 63 -2.43 15.57 -12.12
CA GLY A 63 -1.80 16.28 -13.23
C GLY A 63 -0.63 17.20 -12.85
N SER A 64 -0.23 17.29 -11.57
CA SER A 64 0.88 18.15 -11.14
C SER A 64 2.28 17.66 -11.53
N GLY A 65 2.42 16.42 -12.02
CA GLY A 65 3.69 15.85 -12.46
C GLY A 65 4.23 14.71 -11.59
N LYS A 66 3.58 14.35 -10.47
CA LYS A 66 4.02 13.28 -9.54
C LYS A 66 4.29 11.95 -10.24
N SER A 67 3.27 11.35 -10.86
CA SER A 67 3.40 10.05 -11.54
C SER A 67 4.34 10.11 -12.76
N THR A 68 4.50 11.29 -13.39
CA THR A 68 5.53 11.49 -14.42
C THR A 68 6.93 11.42 -13.81
N THR A 69 7.15 12.06 -12.66
CA THR A 69 8.41 12.01 -11.93
C THR A 69 8.71 10.59 -11.47
N VAL A 70 7.73 9.87 -10.91
CA VAL A 70 7.87 8.43 -10.57
C VAL A 70 8.31 7.60 -11.77
N LYS A 71 7.67 7.77 -12.93
CA LYS A 71 8.05 7.04 -14.16
C LYS A 71 9.47 7.38 -14.66
N LEU A 72 9.92 8.62 -14.44
CA LEU A 72 11.30 9.05 -14.74
C LEU A 72 12.30 8.40 -13.77
N LEU A 73 12.01 8.35 -12.46
CA LEU A 73 12.81 7.67 -11.45
C LEU A 73 12.95 6.17 -11.70
N LEU A 74 11.92 5.54 -12.26
CA LEU A 74 11.93 4.13 -12.66
C LEU A 74 12.64 3.89 -14.00
N GLY A 75 13.07 4.95 -14.71
CA GLY A 75 13.63 4.84 -16.06
C GLY A 75 12.65 4.35 -17.12
N LEU A 76 11.34 4.42 -16.86
CA LEU A 76 10.25 4.13 -17.80
C LEU A 76 10.05 5.25 -18.83
N LEU A 77 10.44 6.49 -18.45
CA LEU A 77 10.46 7.66 -19.30
C LEU A 77 11.87 8.25 -19.36
N ASN A 78 12.20 8.90 -20.49
CA ASN A 78 13.43 9.66 -20.62
C ASN A 78 13.18 11.11 -20.24
N PRO A 79 14.05 11.76 -19.46
CA PRO A 79 13.99 13.19 -19.25
C PRO A 79 14.24 13.94 -20.57
N THR A 80 13.65 15.14 -20.70
CA THR A 80 13.96 16.05 -21.81
C THR A 80 15.23 16.86 -21.50
N LYS A 81 15.40 17.26 -20.22
CA LYS A 81 16.58 17.90 -19.66
C LYS A 81 16.78 17.44 -18.23
N GLY A 82 17.97 17.68 -17.69
CA GLY A 82 18.33 17.33 -16.32
C GLY A 82 18.87 15.92 -16.18
N HIS A 83 19.18 15.57 -14.94
CA HIS A 83 19.86 14.30 -14.60
C HIS A 83 19.17 13.62 -13.44
N ILE A 84 19.15 12.29 -13.49
CA ILE A 84 18.58 11.43 -12.41
C ILE A 84 19.57 10.33 -12.12
N GLU A 85 19.86 10.14 -10.84
CA GLU A 85 20.62 9.02 -10.33
C GLU A 85 19.81 8.28 -9.26
N VAL A 86 19.84 6.96 -9.30
CA VAL A 86 19.27 6.07 -8.29
C VAL A 86 20.35 5.07 -7.89
N PHE A 87 20.71 5.04 -6.61
CA PHE A 87 21.89 4.30 -6.09
C PHE A 87 23.18 4.66 -6.81
N GLY A 88 23.38 5.93 -7.17
CA GLY A 88 24.57 6.41 -7.90
C GLY A 88 24.65 5.99 -9.37
N HIS A 89 23.57 5.42 -9.90
CA HIS A 89 23.50 4.96 -11.30
C HIS A 89 22.29 5.54 -12.02
N SER A 90 22.33 5.45 -13.37
CA SER A 90 21.14 5.77 -14.17
C SER A 90 19.96 4.87 -13.77
N PRO A 91 18.71 5.39 -13.69
CA PRO A 91 17.51 4.58 -13.41
C PRO A 91 17.29 3.41 -14.40
N ARG A 92 17.91 3.47 -15.57
CA ARG A 92 17.80 2.43 -16.60
C ARG A 92 18.72 1.24 -16.38
N HIS A 93 19.67 1.35 -15.47
CA HIS A 93 20.61 0.28 -15.17
C HIS A 93 19.87 -0.91 -14.55
N VAL A 94 20.15 -2.13 -15.05
CA VAL A 94 19.41 -3.34 -14.64
C VAL A 94 19.59 -3.64 -13.16
N ALA A 95 20.81 -3.54 -12.64
CA ALA A 95 21.09 -3.77 -11.22
C ALA A 95 20.36 -2.78 -10.30
N THR A 96 20.13 -1.53 -10.75
CA THR A 96 19.31 -0.55 -10.03
C THR A 96 17.85 -1.02 -9.92
N LYS A 97 17.27 -1.50 -11.03
CA LYS A 97 15.89 -1.98 -11.07
C LYS A 97 15.65 -3.19 -10.17
N ALA A 98 16.63 -4.09 -10.04
CA ALA A 98 16.53 -5.24 -9.15
C ALA A 98 16.37 -4.87 -7.66
N ARG A 99 16.78 -3.64 -7.29
CA ARG A 99 16.71 -3.11 -5.91
C ARG A 99 15.50 -2.21 -5.66
N ILE A 100 14.62 -2.04 -6.66
CA ILE A 100 13.43 -1.19 -6.58
C ILE A 100 12.19 -2.06 -6.55
N GLY A 101 11.30 -1.80 -5.59
CA GLY A 101 9.93 -2.27 -5.58
C GLY A 101 8.99 -1.16 -6.05
N TYR A 102 8.03 -1.46 -6.90
CA TYR A 102 7.12 -0.47 -7.45
C TYR A 102 5.66 -0.91 -7.38
N LEU A 103 4.83 -0.06 -6.79
CA LEU A 103 3.39 -0.16 -6.82
C LEU A 103 2.84 0.98 -7.68
N PRO A 104 2.34 0.72 -8.89
CA PRO A 104 1.70 1.74 -9.75
C PRO A 104 0.34 2.17 -9.19
N GLU A 105 -0.16 3.33 -9.60
CA GLU A 105 -1.52 3.82 -9.28
C GLU A 105 -2.58 2.81 -9.72
N GLU A 106 -2.48 2.27 -10.93
CA GLU A 106 -3.29 1.14 -11.40
C GLU A 106 -2.47 -0.14 -11.37
N SER A 107 -2.98 -1.17 -10.72
CA SER A 107 -2.30 -2.47 -10.62
C SER A 107 -2.47 -3.25 -11.92
N TYR A 108 -1.41 -3.33 -12.74
CA TYR A 108 -1.38 -4.13 -13.96
C TYR A 108 -1.04 -5.60 -13.64
N LEU A 109 -1.96 -6.29 -12.97
CA LEU A 109 -1.80 -7.68 -12.58
C LEU A 109 -2.40 -8.62 -13.63
N TYR A 110 -1.84 -9.81 -13.77
CA TYR A 110 -2.41 -10.86 -14.63
C TYR A 110 -3.70 -11.39 -14.00
N ARG A 111 -4.84 -11.03 -14.59
CA ARG A 111 -6.18 -11.27 -14.02
C ARG A 111 -6.55 -12.76 -13.89
N PHE A 112 -5.91 -13.63 -14.67
CA PHE A 112 -6.13 -15.08 -14.66
C PHE A 112 -5.27 -15.83 -13.63
N LEU A 113 -4.22 -15.21 -13.10
CA LEU A 113 -3.41 -15.79 -12.02
C LEU A 113 -4.09 -15.59 -10.68
N ASN A 114 -3.91 -16.55 -9.77
CA ASN A 114 -4.22 -16.35 -8.36
C ASN A 114 -3.11 -15.59 -7.63
N SER A 115 -3.33 -15.25 -6.34
CA SER A 115 -2.36 -14.46 -5.57
C SER A 115 -1.01 -15.15 -5.43
N ARG A 116 -1.01 -16.47 -5.19
CA ARG A 116 0.21 -17.26 -5.01
C ARG A 116 1.00 -17.35 -6.31
N GLU A 117 0.33 -17.65 -7.41
CA GLU A 117 0.92 -17.70 -8.75
C GLU A 117 1.50 -16.35 -9.16
N THR A 118 0.79 -15.25 -8.83
CA THR A 118 1.28 -13.89 -9.08
C THR A 118 2.61 -13.65 -8.37
N LEU A 119 2.70 -13.93 -7.07
CA LEU A 119 3.94 -13.73 -6.31
C LEU A 119 5.06 -14.69 -6.74
N ASP A 120 4.73 -15.95 -7.07
CA ASP A 120 5.71 -16.91 -7.60
C ASP A 120 6.26 -16.44 -8.95
N PHE A 121 5.41 -15.94 -9.84
CA PHE A 121 5.81 -15.38 -11.13
C PHE A 121 6.81 -14.22 -10.97
N PHE A 122 6.48 -13.21 -10.15
CA PHE A 122 7.35 -12.07 -9.91
C PHE A 122 8.64 -12.49 -9.17
N GLY A 123 8.56 -13.37 -8.19
CA GLY A 123 9.73 -13.91 -7.49
C GLY A 123 10.68 -14.65 -8.46
N ASN A 124 10.14 -15.35 -9.46
CA ASN A 124 10.92 -16.00 -10.50
C ASN A 124 11.63 -14.99 -11.42
N LEU A 125 10.99 -13.85 -11.74
CA LEU A 125 11.63 -12.78 -12.51
C LEU A 125 12.84 -12.17 -11.79
N PHE A 126 12.84 -12.18 -10.45
CA PHE A 126 13.99 -11.76 -9.63
C PHE A 126 14.96 -12.91 -9.34
N HIS A 127 14.85 -14.05 -10.02
CA HIS A 127 15.72 -15.22 -9.87
C HIS A 127 15.78 -15.80 -8.45
N LEU A 128 14.73 -15.62 -7.65
CA LEU A 128 14.62 -16.25 -6.35
C LEU A 128 14.48 -17.78 -6.53
N ASN A 129 15.14 -18.56 -5.68
CA ASN A 129 14.93 -20.00 -5.68
C ASN A 129 13.50 -20.38 -5.24
N LYS A 130 13.07 -21.61 -5.56
CA LYS A 130 11.68 -22.04 -5.32
C LYS A 130 11.28 -21.97 -3.84
N ALA A 131 12.18 -22.35 -2.94
CA ALA A 131 11.89 -22.35 -1.50
C ALA A 131 11.70 -20.94 -0.98
N ASP A 132 12.58 -20.00 -1.35
CA ASP A 132 12.47 -18.58 -0.97
C ASP A 132 11.20 -17.93 -1.55
N ARG A 133 10.86 -18.22 -2.82
CA ARG A 133 9.62 -17.70 -3.42
C ARG A 133 8.39 -18.13 -2.64
N GLN A 134 8.29 -19.43 -2.33
CA GLN A 134 7.15 -19.97 -1.59
C GLN A 134 7.04 -19.36 -0.19
N ASN A 135 8.15 -19.34 0.55
CA ASN A 135 8.19 -18.78 1.90
C ASN A 135 7.84 -17.28 1.91
N ARG A 136 8.45 -16.49 1.01
CA ARG A 136 8.14 -15.05 0.91
C ARG A 136 6.70 -14.80 0.48
N ALA A 137 6.18 -15.57 -0.48
CA ALA A 137 4.80 -15.45 -0.93
C ALA A 137 3.81 -15.71 0.22
N GLU A 138 4.01 -16.74 1.02
CA GLU A 138 3.16 -17.04 2.19
C GLU A 138 3.19 -15.89 3.21
N GLN A 139 4.38 -15.41 3.56
CA GLN A 139 4.55 -14.30 4.52
C GLN A 139 3.94 -12.99 4.00
N LEU A 140 4.09 -12.70 2.71
CA LEU A 140 3.51 -11.50 2.09
C LEU A 140 1.99 -11.59 2.03
N LEU A 141 1.43 -12.74 1.66
CA LEU A 141 -0.03 -12.95 1.65
C LEU A 141 -0.64 -12.84 3.04
N GLU A 142 0.05 -13.32 4.07
CA GLU A 142 -0.34 -13.12 5.47
C GLU A 142 -0.29 -11.64 5.83
N MET A 143 0.79 -10.96 5.51
CA MET A 143 0.99 -9.54 5.80
C MET A 143 -0.09 -8.65 5.19
N VAL A 144 -0.50 -8.91 3.94
CA VAL A 144 -1.55 -8.12 3.26
C VAL A 144 -2.96 -8.67 3.47
N GLY A 145 -3.14 -9.67 4.33
CA GLY A 145 -4.46 -10.24 4.69
C GLY A 145 -5.15 -11.05 3.58
N LEU A 146 -4.38 -11.63 2.65
CA LEU A 146 -4.91 -12.39 1.50
C LEU A 146 -4.69 -13.91 1.60
N SER A 147 -4.23 -14.45 2.74
CA SER A 147 -3.93 -15.87 2.92
C SER A 147 -5.14 -16.80 2.65
N LYS A 148 -6.37 -16.35 2.98
CA LYS A 148 -7.59 -17.14 2.76
C LYS A 148 -8.10 -17.13 1.32
N THR A 149 -7.61 -16.22 0.49
CA THR A 149 -8.07 -16.02 -0.89
C THR A 149 -7.01 -16.36 -1.93
N GLN A 150 -5.95 -17.04 -1.51
CA GLN A 150 -4.76 -17.31 -2.34
C GLN A 150 -5.01 -18.16 -3.60
N THR A 151 -6.11 -18.92 -3.66
CA THR A 151 -6.49 -19.76 -4.80
C THR A 151 -7.46 -19.05 -5.76
N ARG A 152 -8.01 -17.89 -5.36
CA ARG A 152 -8.95 -17.13 -6.18
C ARG A 152 -8.21 -16.27 -7.20
N ALA A 153 -8.72 -16.18 -8.43
CA ALA A 153 -8.13 -15.38 -9.49
C ALA A 153 -8.12 -13.89 -9.14
N VAL A 154 -7.01 -13.20 -9.42
CA VAL A 154 -6.83 -11.76 -9.13
C VAL A 154 -7.87 -10.90 -9.89
N GLY A 155 -8.36 -11.38 -11.03
CA GLY A 155 -9.41 -10.71 -11.79
C GLY A 155 -10.75 -10.58 -11.07
N GLU A 156 -10.99 -11.43 -10.06
CA GLU A 156 -12.20 -11.43 -9.22
C GLU A 156 -12.03 -10.62 -7.93
N PHE A 157 -10.86 -10.04 -7.71
CA PHE A 157 -10.56 -9.25 -6.52
C PHE A 157 -11.22 -7.87 -6.57
N SER A 158 -11.66 -7.39 -5.41
CA SER A 158 -12.01 -5.97 -5.26
C SER A 158 -10.78 -5.08 -5.53
N LYS A 159 -10.99 -3.80 -5.83
CA LYS A 159 -9.88 -2.85 -6.01
C LYS A 159 -8.92 -2.83 -4.82
N GLY A 160 -9.45 -2.88 -3.60
CA GLY A 160 -8.64 -2.97 -2.38
C GLY A 160 -7.80 -4.25 -2.31
N MET A 161 -8.36 -5.41 -2.67
CA MET A 161 -7.60 -6.66 -2.72
C MET A 161 -6.54 -6.64 -3.82
N GLN A 162 -6.84 -6.06 -4.99
CA GLN A 162 -5.86 -5.87 -6.07
C GLN A 162 -4.71 -4.95 -5.62
N ARG A 163 -5.02 -3.92 -4.84
CA ARG A 163 -4.01 -3.02 -4.28
C ARG A 163 -3.10 -3.73 -3.30
N ARG A 164 -3.66 -4.54 -2.42
CA ARG A 164 -2.93 -5.35 -1.43
C ARG A 164 -1.99 -6.38 -2.09
N ILE A 165 -2.44 -7.10 -3.12
CA ILE A 165 -1.55 -8.04 -3.84
C ILE A 165 -0.49 -7.31 -4.65
N GLY A 166 -0.78 -6.14 -5.22
CA GLY A 166 0.21 -5.27 -5.87
C GLY A 166 1.30 -4.80 -4.90
N LEU A 167 0.93 -4.47 -3.66
CA LEU A 167 1.88 -4.12 -2.60
C LEU A 167 2.78 -5.32 -2.23
N ALA A 168 2.20 -6.51 -2.07
CA ALA A 168 2.96 -7.74 -1.84
C ALA A 168 3.94 -8.04 -3.00
N GLN A 169 3.50 -7.85 -4.25
CA GLN A 169 4.34 -7.97 -5.44
C GLN A 169 5.52 -6.99 -5.41
N ALA A 170 5.30 -5.72 -5.03
CA ALA A 170 6.35 -4.72 -4.95
C ALA A 170 7.44 -5.06 -3.91
N LEU A 171 7.14 -5.94 -2.96
CA LEU A 171 8.05 -6.31 -1.86
C LEU A 171 8.71 -7.68 -2.01
N ILE A 172 8.35 -8.48 -3.04
CA ILE A 172 8.78 -9.88 -3.16
C ILE A 172 10.30 -10.05 -3.24
N ASN A 173 11.01 -9.09 -3.85
CA ASN A 173 12.46 -9.08 -4.02
C ASN A 173 13.22 -8.43 -2.85
N ASP A 174 12.56 -8.06 -1.74
CA ASP A 174 13.15 -7.33 -0.60
C ASP A 174 13.90 -6.05 -1.03
N PRO A 175 13.24 -5.11 -1.70
CA PRO A 175 13.90 -3.95 -2.29
C PRO A 175 14.54 -3.03 -1.25
N ASP A 176 15.57 -2.26 -1.66
CA ASP A 176 16.16 -1.19 -0.86
C ASP A 176 15.38 0.13 -0.99
N LEU A 177 14.75 0.35 -2.16
CA LEU A 177 13.88 1.49 -2.47
C LEU A 177 12.50 1.00 -2.87
N VAL A 178 11.47 1.47 -2.19
CA VAL A 178 10.07 1.18 -2.51
C VAL A 178 9.42 2.45 -3.04
N ILE A 179 8.85 2.41 -4.23
CA ILE A 179 8.13 3.53 -4.84
C ILE A 179 6.65 3.15 -4.92
N LEU A 180 5.81 3.95 -4.26
CA LEU A 180 4.38 3.72 -4.12
C LEU A 180 3.61 4.88 -4.76
N ASP A 181 2.93 4.62 -5.88
CA ASP A 181 2.11 5.64 -6.56
C ASP A 181 0.67 5.52 -6.07
N GLU A 182 0.20 6.52 -5.27
CA GLU A 182 -1.12 6.59 -4.64
C GLU A 182 -1.47 5.30 -3.84
N PRO A 183 -0.66 4.86 -2.83
CA PRO A 183 -0.77 3.54 -2.24
C PRO A 183 -2.10 3.26 -1.51
N THR A 184 -2.79 4.28 -1.04
CA THR A 184 -4.04 4.22 -0.29
C THR A 184 -5.29 4.36 -1.16
N ALA A 185 -5.12 4.69 -2.45
CA ALA A 185 -6.25 4.93 -3.35
C ALA A 185 -7.17 3.70 -3.46
N GLY A 186 -8.46 3.92 -3.18
CA GLY A 186 -9.49 2.88 -3.29
C GLY A 186 -9.51 1.85 -2.16
N LEU A 187 -8.78 2.11 -1.07
CA LEU A 187 -8.86 1.35 0.17
C LEU A 187 -9.90 1.95 1.12
N ASP A 188 -10.43 1.11 2.00
CA ASP A 188 -11.20 1.52 3.16
C ASP A 188 -10.26 2.12 4.24
N PRO A 189 -10.77 2.83 5.26
CA PRO A 189 -9.92 3.45 6.29
C PRO A 189 -9.00 2.46 7.02
N ILE A 190 -9.45 1.23 7.19
CA ILE A 190 -8.66 0.16 7.82
C ILE A 190 -7.50 -0.24 6.92
N GLY A 191 -7.77 -0.45 5.63
CA GLY A 191 -6.74 -0.75 4.64
C GLY A 191 -5.73 0.38 4.48
N CYS A 192 -6.18 1.64 4.52
CA CYS A 192 -5.30 2.81 4.53
C CYS A 192 -4.34 2.77 5.74
N ARG A 193 -4.88 2.49 6.93
CA ARG A 193 -4.07 2.38 8.16
C ARG A 193 -3.04 1.25 8.07
N GLU A 194 -3.44 0.07 7.58
CA GLU A 194 -2.54 -1.07 7.41
C GLU A 194 -1.38 -0.75 6.44
N VAL A 195 -1.66 -0.03 5.35
CA VAL A 195 -0.63 0.41 4.40
C VAL A 195 0.31 1.44 5.03
N LYS A 196 -0.21 2.42 5.79
CA LYS A 196 0.59 3.41 6.54
C LYS A 196 1.51 2.72 7.55
N ASP A 197 0.99 1.79 8.34
CA ASP A 197 1.77 1.02 9.33
C ASP A 197 2.87 0.18 8.66
N LEU A 198 2.60 -0.38 7.47
CA LEU A 198 3.60 -1.08 6.68
C LEU A 198 4.71 -0.14 6.17
N ILE A 199 4.37 1.03 5.66
CA ILE A 199 5.35 2.04 5.22
C ILE A 199 6.28 2.40 6.37
N LEU A 200 5.73 2.70 7.55
CA LEU A 200 6.51 3.00 8.75
C LEU A 200 7.38 1.81 9.19
N ALA A 201 6.89 0.58 9.07
CA ALA A 201 7.66 -0.62 9.37
C ALA A 201 8.83 -0.82 8.40
N LEU A 202 8.66 -0.53 7.11
CA LEU A 202 9.73 -0.56 6.12
C LEU A 202 10.81 0.49 6.41
N ALA A 203 10.41 1.72 6.74
CA ALA A 203 11.34 2.80 7.10
C ALA A 203 12.16 2.46 8.35
N ARG A 204 11.53 1.96 9.42
CA ARG A 204 12.23 1.49 10.64
C ARG A 204 13.30 0.42 10.36
N ARG A 205 13.17 -0.29 9.25
CA ARG A 205 14.14 -1.30 8.80
C ARG A 205 15.24 -0.75 7.89
N GLY A 206 15.29 0.57 7.73
CA GLY A 206 16.25 1.25 6.87
C GLY A 206 15.93 1.14 5.38
N LYS A 207 14.71 0.69 4.99
CA LYS A 207 14.26 0.77 3.60
C LYS A 207 13.87 2.21 3.29
N THR A 208 14.22 2.66 2.08
CA THR A 208 13.83 3.99 1.60
C THR A 208 12.48 3.88 0.91
N VAL A 209 11.56 4.79 1.21
CA VAL A 209 10.23 4.79 0.60
C VAL A 209 9.97 6.14 -0.07
N ILE A 210 9.56 6.11 -1.33
CA ILE A 210 9.00 7.27 -2.04
C ILE A 210 7.52 6.99 -2.24
N LEU A 211 6.67 7.87 -1.75
CA LEU A 211 5.24 7.77 -2.02
C LEU A 211 4.72 9.02 -2.72
N SER A 212 3.86 8.83 -3.71
CA SER A 212 3.05 9.92 -4.26
C SER A 212 1.67 9.89 -3.62
N SER A 213 1.12 11.05 -3.28
CA SER A 213 -0.26 11.18 -2.83
C SER A 213 -0.84 12.55 -3.16
N HIS A 214 -2.15 12.60 -3.29
CA HIS A 214 -2.93 13.84 -3.30
C HIS A 214 -3.66 14.06 -1.96
N LEU A 215 -3.61 13.08 -1.04
CA LEU A 215 -4.20 13.14 0.29
C LEU A 215 -3.17 13.64 1.31
N LEU A 216 -3.46 14.77 1.93
CA LEU A 216 -2.57 15.42 2.90
C LEU A 216 -2.35 14.56 4.14
N SER A 217 -3.43 13.93 4.66
CA SER A 217 -3.39 13.07 5.84
C SER A 217 -2.45 11.89 5.70
N ASP A 218 -2.41 11.28 4.50
CA ASP A 218 -1.54 10.12 4.26
C ASP A 218 -0.06 10.50 4.31
N VAL A 219 0.26 11.67 3.76
CA VAL A 219 1.63 12.21 3.75
C VAL A 219 2.05 12.65 5.15
N GLU A 220 1.16 13.33 5.89
CA GLU A 220 1.42 13.82 7.24
C GLU A 220 1.70 12.68 8.22
N ASP A 221 1.01 11.55 8.08
CA ASP A 221 1.14 10.41 8.99
C ASP A 221 2.44 9.61 8.81
N VAL A 222 3.03 9.61 7.59
CA VAL A 222 4.12 8.66 7.30
C VAL A 222 5.40 9.29 6.77
N CYS A 223 5.36 10.51 6.21
CA CYS A 223 6.53 11.09 5.56
C CYS A 223 7.44 11.85 6.54
N ASP A 224 8.75 11.71 6.36
CA ASP A 224 9.76 12.53 7.05
C ASP A 224 9.95 13.87 6.34
N ARG A 225 10.03 13.83 4.99
CA ARG A 225 10.22 14.99 4.13
C ARG A 225 9.29 14.91 2.92
N VAL A 226 8.89 16.08 2.42
CA VAL A 226 7.98 16.17 1.28
C VAL A 226 8.43 17.21 0.27
N VAL A 227 8.00 17.01 -0.97
CA VAL A 227 7.98 18.05 -2.01
C VAL A 227 6.55 18.27 -2.46
N ILE A 228 6.16 19.52 -2.58
CA ILE A 228 4.83 19.94 -3.01
C ILE A 228 4.89 20.34 -4.48
N TYR A 229 4.21 19.55 -5.32
CA TYR A 229 4.11 19.77 -6.76
C TYR A 229 2.89 20.59 -7.13
N TYR A 230 3.10 21.59 -7.98
CA TYR A 230 2.02 22.30 -8.65
C TYR A 230 2.47 22.79 -10.01
N GLY A 231 1.69 22.53 -11.08
CA GLY A 231 2.03 22.96 -12.45
C GLY A 231 3.38 22.43 -12.98
N GLY A 232 3.77 21.21 -12.58
CA GLY A 232 5.03 20.59 -12.98
C GLY A 232 6.27 21.08 -12.24
N LYS A 233 6.12 21.96 -11.25
CA LYS A 233 7.21 22.55 -10.46
C LYS A 233 7.08 22.18 -8.99
N ILE A 234 8.21 22.18 -8.28
CA ILE A 234 8.23 22.12 -6.81
C ILE A 234 7.96 23.54 -6.29
N GLN A 235 6.91 23.68 -5.48
CA GLN A 235 6.53 24.94 -4.84
C GLN A 235 7.11 25.06 -3.43
N ALA A 236 7.24 23.94 -2.73
CA ALA A 236 7.86 23.87 -1.42
C ALA A 236 8.49 22.48 -1.22
N HIS A 237 9.52 22.41 -0.40
CA HIS A 237 10.14 21.16 0.02
C HIS A 237 10.75 21.33 1.40
N GLY A 238 10.79 20.28 2.19
CA GLY A 238 11.36 20.28 3.55
C GLY A 238 10.82 19.16 4.40
N THR A 239 11.19 19.16 5.69
CA THR A 239 10.56 18.26 6.67
C THR A 239 9.15 18.75 6.97
N LEU A 240 8.24 17.83 7.33
CA LEU A 240 6.89 18.21 7.72
C LEU A 240 6.89 19.18 8.91
N LYS A 241 7.81 18.98 9.85
CA LYS A 241 7.96 19.87 11.01
C LYS A 241 8.29 21.31 10.60
N GLU A 242 9.22 21.49 9.65
CA GLU A 242 9.60 22.81 9.13
C GLU A 242 8.47 23.47 8.35
N LEU A 243 7.82 22.72 7.45
CA LEU A 243 6.76 23.24 6.58
C LEU A 243 5.47 23.59 7.35
N LEU A 244 5.16 22.84 8.41
CA LEU A 244 3.94 23.03 9.20
C LEU A 244 4.17 23.89 10.45
N ALA A 245 5.41 24.25 10.77
CA ALA A 245 5.71 25.10 11.90
C ALA A 245 5.05 26.48 11.75
N LYS A 246 4.33 26.89 12.78
CA LYS A 246 3.79 28.25 12.93
C LYS A 246 4.56 28.93 14.07
N PRO A 247 5.68 29.63 13.77
CA PRO A 247 6.55 30.18 14.79
C PRO A 247 5.86 31.18 15.72
N ASP A 248 4.79 31.81 15.24
CA ASP A 248 4.05 32.85 15.99
C ASP A 248 2.99 32.26 16.93
N ASN A 249 2.79 30.94 16.94
CA ASN A 249 1.75 30.28 17.74
C ASN A 249 2.33 29.20 18.66
N LEU A 250 1.98 29.26 19.92
CA LEU A 250 2.27 28.22 20.90
C LEU A 250 1.00 27.43 21.23
N ARG A 251 1.09 26.10 21.16
CA ARG A 251 0.02 25.19 21.59
C ARG A 251 0.41 24.47 22.88
N ILE A 252 -0.41 24.67 23.93
CA ILE A 252 -0.24 24.00 25.23
C ILE A 252 -1.34 22.94 25.36
N THR A 253 -0.98 21.69 25.60
CA THR A 253 -1.91 20.59 25.86
C THR A 253 -1.77 20.13 27.30
N THR A 254 -2.88 20.17 28.07
CA THR A 254 -2.93 19.72 29.45
C THR A 254 -4.11 18.79 29.66
N PRO A 255 -4.11 17.93 30.70
CA PRO A 255 -5.33 17.30 31.18
C PRO A 255 -6.38 18.36 31.53
N VAL A 256 -7.66 17.96 31.71
CA VAL A 256 -8.71 18.88 32.10
C VAL A 256 -8.35 19.52 33.44
N LEU A 257 -8.20 20.85 33.45
CA LEU A 257 -7.87 21.61 34.62
C LEU A 257 -9.14 22.04 35.38
N PRO A 258 -9.10 22.17 36.73
CA PRO A 258 -10.16 22.83 37.49
C PRO A 258 -10.39 24.25 36.96
N ARG A 259 -11.64 24.70 36.94
CA ARG A 259 -12.04 26.00 36.36
C ARG A 259 -11.22 27.19 36.92
N GLN A 260 -10.99 27.22 38.22
CA GLN A 260 -10.18 28.29 38.86
C GLN A 260 -8.73 28.32 38.38
N THR A 261 -8.14 27.14 38.18
CA THR A 261 -6.76 27.03 37.66
C THR A 261 -6.70 27.47 36.20
N LEU A 262 -7.67 27.09 35.37
CA LEU A 262 -7.76 27.50 33.98
C LEU A 262 -7.92 29.03 33.86
N GLU A 263 -8.78 29.65 34.66
CA GLU A 263 -8.99 31.10 34.66
C GLU A 263 -7.68 31.83 35.01
N ARG A 264 -6.94 31.39 36.04
CA ARG A 264 -5.64 31.97 36.40
C ARG A 264 -4.59 31.84 35.33
N VAL A 265 -4.51 30.68 34.66
CA VAL A 265 -3.58 30.48 33.54
C VAL A 265 -3.92 31.40 32.37
N LEU A 266 -5.21 31.54 32.04
CA LEU A 266 -5.66 32.42 30.97
C LEU A 266 -5.40 33.91 31.30
N GLU A 267 -5.55 34.36 32.57
CA GLU A 267 -5.19 35.71 32.97
C GLU A 267 -3.71 36.02 32.75
N ILE A 268 -2.82 35.09 33.15
CA ILE A 268 -1.37 35.24 32.95
C ILE A 268 -1.04 35.33 31.44
N ILE A 269 -1.57 34.41 30.62
CA ILE A 269 -1.31 34.39 29.17
C ILE A 269 -1.82 35.70 28.54
N ARG A 270 -3.03 36.18 28.90
CA ARG A 270 -3.60 37.41 28.34
C ARG A 270 -2.81 38.66 28.74
N ALA A 271 -2.26 38.67 29.93
CA ALA A 271 -1.39 39.79 30.38
C ALA A 271 -0.12 39.92 29.53
N ASP A 272 0.46 38.80 29.10
CA ASP A 272 1.69 38.79 28.29
C ASP A 272 1.43 38.96 26.81
N VAL A 273 0.35 38.36 26.26
CA VAL A 273 0.01 38.37 24.83
C VAL A 273 -0.70 39.65 24.38
N GLY A 274 -1.24 40.43 25.32
CA GLY A 274 -1.95 41.69 25.03
C GLY A 274 -3.19 41.48 24.17
N ASN A 275 -3.20 42.01 22.93
CA ASN A 275 -4.34 41.89 22.01
C ASN A 275 -4.36 40.55 21.21
N GLY A 276 -3.48 39.59 21.51
CA GLY A 276 -3.47 38.29 20.86
C GLY A 276 -4.68 37.44 21.20
N GLU A 277 -5.15 36.65 20.23
CA GLU A 277 -6.28 35.76 20.41
C GLU A 277 -5.86 34.51 21.19
N VAL A 278 -6.41 34.30 22.38
CA VAL A 278 -6.24 33.08 23.20
C VAL A 278 -7.44 32.18 23.01
N ARG A 279 -7.25 31.02 22.36
CA ARG A 279 -8.30 30.01 22.19
C ARG A 279 -8.13 28.88 23.18
N VAL A 280 -9.23 28.44 23.75
CA VAL A 280 -9.32 27.29 24.63
C VAL A 280 -10.29 26.31 24.00
N ASP A 281 -9.80 25.21 23.48
CA ASP A 281 -10.60 24.18 22.85
C ASP A 281 -10.37 22.84 23.55
N ASN A 282 -11.43 22.04 23.66
CA ASN A 282 -11.26 20.63 24.01
C ASN A 282 -10.75 19.89 22.78
N PRO A 283 -9.66 19.12 22.89
CA PRO A 283 -9.18 18.31 21.77
C PRO A 283 -10.28 17.34 21.34
N THR A 284 -10.65 17.40 20.07
CA THR A 284 -11.58 16.45 19.46
C THR A 284 -10.78 15.44 18.65
N GLN A 285 -11.15 14.18 18.76
CA GLN A 285 -10.64 13.13 17.92
C GLN A 285 -11.20 13.29 16.50
N ASN A 286 -10.42 13.04 15.46
CA ASN A 286 -10.94 13.04 14.10
C ASN A 286 -11.83 11.81 13.88
N LEU A 287 -12.76 11.88 12.92
CA LEU A 287 -13.73 10.82 12.65
C LEU A 287 -13.07 9.51 12.23
N GLU A 288 -11.93 9.57 11.51
CA GLU A 288 -11.16 8.41 11.10
C GLU A 288 -10.59 7.65 12.31
N SER A 289 -9.95 8.35 13.25
CA SER A 289 -9.44 7.75 14.48
C SER A 289 -10.55 7.14 15.33
N TYR A 290 -11.69 7.83 15.45
CA TYR A 290 -12.86 7.32 16.16
C TYR A 290 -13.42 6.06 15.49
N PHE A 291 -13.56 6.06 14.17
CA PHE A 291 -14.01 4.90 13.40
C PHE A 291 -13.08 3.69 13.60
N LEU A 292 -11.77 3.90 13.52
CA LEU A 292 -10.78 2.83 13.74
C LEU A 292 -10.86 2.25 15.15
N GLU A 293 -11.08 3.09 16.17
CA GLU A 293 -11.26 2.66 17.57
C GLU A 293 -12.53 1.81 17.74
N VAL A 294 -13.65 2.27 17.18
CA VAL A 294 -14.93 1.54 17.22
C VAL A 294 -14.81 0.18 16.53
N VAL A 295 -14.17 0.14 15.37
CA VAL A 295 -13.97 -1.12 14.63
C VAL A 295 -13.00 -2.04 15.35
N ALA A 296 -11.92 -1.53 15.92
CA ALA A 296 -10.98 -2.32 16.72
C ALA A 296 -11.68 -2.97 17.92
N LYS A 297 -12.55 -2.23 18.59
CA LYS A 297 -13.37 -2.72 19.70
C LYS A 297 -14.35 -3.80 19.26
N ALA A 298 -15.08 -3.56 18.16
CA ALA A 298 -16.00 -4.54 17.58
C ALA A 298 -15.30 -5.82 17.08
N ARG A 299 -14.04 -5.72 16.63
CA ARG A 299 -13.22 -6.89 16.24
C ARG A 299 -12.75 -7.71 17.44
N ALA A 300 -12.42 -7.05 18.56
CA ALA A 300 -12.08 -7.75 19.80
C ALA A 300 -13.28 -8.54 20.36
N ASP A 301 -14.49 -8.02 20.17
CA ASP A 301 -15.73 -8.67 20.62
C ASP A 301 -16.22 -9.78 19.65
N ASN A 302 -15.80 -9.75 18.38
CA ASN A 302 -16.23 -10.70 17.34
C ASN A 302 -15.04 -11.37 16.64
N GLU A 303 -14.58 -12.52 17.16
CA GLU A 303 -13.56 -13.36 16.51
C GLU A 303 -14.01 -14.00 15.18
N THR A 304 -15.23 -13.75 14.72
CA THR A 304 -15.92 -14.49 13.64
C THR A 304 -16.03 -13.78 12.30
N SER A 305 -15.59 -12.53 12.16
CA SER A 305 -15.68 -11.82 10.88
C SER A 305 -14.48 -12.10 9.96
N GLY A 306 -14.74 -12.68 8.79
CA GLY A 306 -13.75 -13.26 7.86
C GLY A 306 -12.75 -12.33 7.16
N ALA A 307 -12.62 -11.06 7.57
CA ALA A 307 -11.57 -10.17 7.13
C ALA A 307 -10.46 -10.14 8.20
N GLN A 308 -9.44 -11.00 8.06
CA GLN A 308 -8.25 -10.90 8.89
C GLN A 308 -7.44 -9.69 8.45
N SER A 309 -7.21 -8.77 9.39
CA SER A 309 -6.20 -7.74 9.30
C SER A 309 -4.84 -8.42 9.13
N GLY A 310 -4.00 -7.94 8.21
CA GLY A 310 -2.62 -8.38 8.05
C GLY A 310 -1.82 -8.01 9.30
N ALA A 311 -1.79 -8.91 10.29
CA ALA A 311 -1.33 -8.58 11.64
C ALA A 311 0.19 -8.61 11.82
N LYS A 312 0.99 -9.09 10.84
CA LYS A 312 2.45 -9.24 11.01
C LYS A 312 3.21 -8.90 9.73
N VAL A 313 4.18 -8.02 9.85
CA VAL A 313 5.16 -7.77 8.78
C VAL A 313 5.91 -9.07 8.47
N ALA A 314 6.08 -9.39 7.18
CA ALA A 314 6.75 -10.61 6.72
C ALA A 314 8.14 -10.77 7.37
N ALA A 315 8.47 -12.00 7.81
CA ALA A 315 9.64 -12.24 8.66
C ALA A 315 10.95 -11.77 8.00
N TYR A 316 11.14 -12.01 6.71
CA TYR A 316 12.34 -11.56 5.97
C TYR A 316 12.40 -10.02 5.84
N LEU A 317 11.25 -9.34 5.95
CA LEU A 317 11.17 -7.88 6.02
C LEU A 317 11.44 -7.36 7.44
N ARG A 318 11.60 -8.15 8.48
CA ARG A 318 11.80 -7.71 9.87
C ARG A 318 13.24 -7.41 10.26
N GLY A 319 14.24 -7.42 9.41
CA GLY A 319 15.65 -7.14 9.74
C GLY A 319 15.97 -7.26 11.23
N GLY A 320 16.79 -8.15 11.63
CA GLY A 320 17.35 -8.53 12.94
C GLY A 320 17.09 -7.77 14.25
N VAL A 321 16.04 -6.97 14.36
CA VAL A 321 15.62 -6.29 15.60
C VAL A 321 14.64 -7.22 16.31
N ALA A 322 15.06 -7.80 17.44
CA ALA A 322 14.19 -8.60 18.30
C ALA A 322 13.07 -7.69 18.84
N GLU A 323 11.84 -7.90 18.39
CA GLU A 323 10.66 -7.35 19.06
C GLU A 323 10.47 -8.04 20.41
N PRO A 324 9.99 -7.34 21.47
CA PRO A 324 9.59 -8.00 22.70
C PRO A 324 8.49 -9.02 22.39
N ALA A 325 8.68 -10.23 22.87
CA ALA A 325 7.85 -11.42 22.63
C ALA A 325 6.35 -11.10 22.62
N SER A 326 5.72 -11.25 21.45
CA SER A 326 4.28 -11.13 21.30
C SER A 326 3.56 -12.30 22.00
N SER A 327 2.28 -12.11 22.33
CA SER A 327 1.46 -13.15 23.01
C SER A 327 1.48 -14.53 22.32
N GLY A 328 1.86 -14.63 21.03
CA GLY A 328 2.06 -15.87 20.30
C GLY A 328 3.28 -16.67 20.76
N ASP A 329 4.37 -16.01 21.18
CA ASP A 329 5.56 -16.70 21.67
C ASP A 329 5.34 -17.35 23.03
N ARG A 330 4.46 -16.79 23.87
CA ARG A 330 4.03 -17.40 25.14
C ARG A 330 3.21 -18.70 24.94
N VAL A 331 2.51 -18.81 23.82
CA VAL A 331 1.76 -20.03 23.46
C VAL A 331 2.72 -21.12 22.97
N LEU A 332 3.74 -20.75 22.19
CA LEU A 332 4.79 -21.67 21.74
C LEU A 332 5.67 -22.16 22.90
N GLU A 333 5.97 -21.30 23.86
CA GLU A 333 6.71 -21.67 25.06
C GLU A 333 5.91 -22.63 25.96
N LYS A 334 4.59 -22.46 26.04
CA LYS A 334 3.70 -23.44 26.72
C LYS A 334 3.58 -24.78 25.99
N LEU A 335 3.78 -24.81 24.67
CA LEU A 335 3.77 -26.05 23.89
C LEU A 335 5.11 -26.78 23.92
N SER A 336 6.21 -26.10 24.27
CA SER A 336 7.54 -26.71 24.42
C SER A 336 7.83 -27.29 25.80
N LEU A 337 6.95 -27.11 26.78
CA LEU A 337 7.04 -27.80 28.06
C LEU A 337 6.72 -29.29 27.87
N PRO A 338 7.50 -30.22 28.48
CA PRO A 338 7.25 -31.67 28.36
C PRO A 338 5.86 -32.00 28.90
N GLN A 339 4.99 -32.42 28.00
CA GLN A 339 3.65 -32.91 28.37
C GLN A 339 3.80 -34.20 29.16
N ALA A 340 3.11 -34.29 30.28
CA ALA A 340 2.98 -35.53 31.04
C ALA A 340 2.47 -36.67 30.11
N PRO A 341 2.93 -37.91 30.29
CA PRO A 341 2.60 -39.01 29.38
C PRO A 341 1.10 -39.19 29.31
N ARG A 342 0.54 -39.16 28.11
CA ARG A 342 -0.87 -39.47 27.85
C ARG A 342 -1.12 -40.92 28.21
N PRO A 343 -2.25 -41.28 28.88
CA PRO A 343 -2.63 -42.66 29.12
C PRO A 343 -2.80 -43.35 27.76
N THR A 344 -2.18 -44.52 27.61
CA THR A 344 -2.29 -45.40 26.45
C THR A 344 -3.75 -45.78 26.22
N PRO A 345 -4.30 -45.63 25.00
CA PRO A 345 -5.63 -46.13 24.70
C PRO A 345 -5.62 -47.67 24.73
N LYS A 346 -6.60 -48.26 25.42
CA LYS A 346 -6.87 -49.69 25.39
C LYS A 346 -7.18 -50.12 23.95
N PRO A 347 -6.78 -51.33 23.51
CA PRO A 347 -7.06 -51.82 22.19
C PRO A 347 -8.59 -51.91 21.98
N ALA A 348 -9.09 -51.24 20.96
CA ALA A 348 -10.46 -51.40 20.51
C ALA A 348 -10.62 -52.72 19.78
N VAL A 349 -11.67 -53.43 20.13
CA VAL A 349 -12.14 -54.68 19.55
C VAL A 349 -12.34 -54.50 18.04
N GLU A 350 -11.87 -55.50 17.26
CA GLU A 350 -12.14 -55.65 15.83
C GLU A 350 -13.67 -55.68 15.60
N GLU A 351 -14.22 -54.65 14.95
CA GLU A 351 -15.53 -54.70 14.34
C GLU A 351 -15.41 -54.86 12.82
N ALA A 352 -16.16 -55.81 12.33
CA ALA A 352 -16.19 -56.43 11.04
C ALA A 352 -16.04 -55.52 9.83
N ALA A 353 -15.18 -55.96 8.90
CA ALA A 353 -15.06 -55.44 7.53
C ALA A 353 -16.42 -55.47 6.81
N ALA A 354 -16.94 -54.32 6.46
CA ALA A 354 -18.09 -54.18 5.56
C ALA A 354 -17.70 -54.68 4.17
N LYS A 355 -18.41 -55.71 3.68
CA LYS A 355 -18.25 -56.29 2.34
C LYS A 355 -18.54 -55.22 1.31
N VAL A 356 -17.57 -54.96 0.46
CA VAL A 356 -17.71 -54.08 -0.73
C VAL A 356 -18.65 -54.78 -1.70
N ASP A 357 -19.71 -54.09 -2.13
CA ASP A 357 -20.71 -54.57 -3.05
C ASP A 357 -20.19 -54.51 -4.49
N ASP A 358 -19.65 -55.62 -5.00
CA ASP A 358 -19.07 -55.76 -6.33
C ASP A 358 -20.05 -55.49 -7.47
N GLN A 359 -21.36 -55.50 -7.21
CA GLN A 359 -22.38 -55.16 -8.22
C GLN A 359 -22.45 -53.66 -8.54
N LYS A 360 -22.08 -52.80 -7.59
CA LYS A 360 -22.03 -51.33 -7.85
C LYS A 360 -20.79 -50.92 -8.59
N LEU A 361 -19.68 -51.61 -8.47
CA LEU A 361 -18.44 -51.33 -9.22
C LEU A 361 -18.56 -51.74 -10.71
N THR A 362 -19.33 -52.78 -11.01
CA THR A 362 -19.53 -53.24 -12.39
C THR A 362 -20.48 -52.35 -13.19
N ALA A 363 -21.41 -51.65 -12.51
CA ALA A 363 -22.31 -50.67 -13.16
C ALA A 363 -21.61 -49.36 -13.57
N LEU A 364 -20.49 -49.02 -12.95
CA LEU A 364 -19.68 -47.81 -13.27
C LEU A 364 -18.65 -48.05 -14.39
N ALA A 365 -18.44 -49.30 -14.81
CA ALA A 365 -17.42 -49.64 -15.83
C ALA A 365 -18.00 -49.80 -17.25
N GLN A 366 -19.28 -49.51 -17.50
CA GLN A 366 -19.85 -49.57 -18.85
C GLN A 366 -19.69 -48.22 -19.58
N PRO A 367 -19.10 -48.17 -20.79
CA PRO A 367 -19.00 -46.94 -21.56
C PRO A 367 -20.36 -46.47 -22.02
N ALA A 368 -20.67 -45.18 -21.86
CA ALA A 368 -21.89 -44.53 -22.28
C ALA A 368 -22.08 -44.70 -23.79
N PRO A 369 -23.31 -44.97 -24.28
CA PRO A 369 -23.59 -45.08 -25.70
C PRO A 369 -23.39 -43.73 -26.41
N ALA A 370 -22.74 -43.78 -27.58
CA ALA A 370 -22.45 -42.64 -28.43
C ALA A 370 -23.72 -41.86 -28.79
N ALA A 371 -23.76 -40.57 -28.52
CA ALA A 371 -24.83 -39.67 -28.92
C ALA A 371 -24.84 -39.55 -30.46
N LYS A 372 -26.03 -39.76 -31.04
CA LYS A 372 -26.31 -39.54 -32.49
C LYS A 372 -26.20 -38.05 -32.82
N PRO A 373 -25.70 -37.67 -34.03
CA PRO A 373 -25.63 -36.28 -34.40
C PRO A 373 -27.05 -35.71 -34.61
N SER A 374 -27.34 -34.62 -33.90
CA SER A 374 -28.56 -33.83 -34.08
C SER A 374 -28.50 -33.08 -35.42
N GLY A 375 -29.59 -33.19 -36.21
CA GLY A 375 -29.77 -32.59 -37.52
C GLY A 375 -29.78 -31.06 -37.51
N PRO A 376 -29.95 -30.47 -38.71
CA PRO A 376 -29.65 -29.04 -38.96
C PRO A 376 -30.63 -28.10 -38.23
N VAL A 377 -30.03 -27.05 -37.61
CA VAL A 377 -30.74 -25.94 -36.94
C VAL A 377 -31.59 -25.17 -37.97
N ALA A 378 -32.85 -24.90 -37.63
CA ALA A 378 -33.78 -24.15 -38.44
C ALA A 378 -33.38 -22.66 -38.60
N PRO A 379 -33.72 -22.01 -39.72
CA PRO A 379 -33.23 -20.66 -40.10
C PRO A 379 -33.89 -19.48 -39.36
N ASP A 380 -34.76 -19.69 -38.37
CA ASP A 380 -35.51 -18.60 -37.70
C ASP A 380 -34.76 -17.82 -36.62
N ALA A 381 -33.66 -18.35 -36.08
CA ALA A 381 -32.90 -17.64 -35.05
C ALA A 381 -31.96 -16.54 -35.58
N ALA A 382 -31.55 -16.64 -36.85
CA ALA A 382 -30.71 -15.63 -37.50
C ALA A 382 -31.48 -14.38 -37.92
N ALA A 383 -32.76 -14.54 -38.25
CA ALA A 383 -33.66 -13.44 -38.65
C ALA A 383 -34.04 -12.54 -37.44
N ALA A 384 -34.17 -13.11 -36.25
CA ALA A 384 -34.51 -12.35 -35.04
C ALA A 384 -33.32 -11.48 -34.54
N GLN A 385 -32.08 -11.94 -34.69
CA GLN A 385 -30.90 -11.16 -34.33
C GLN A 385 -30.60 -10.03 -35.32
N ALA A 386 -30.91 -10.20 -36.61
CA ALA A 386 -30.75 -9.15 -37.61
C ALA A 386 -31.77 -8.02 -37.45
N ALA A 387 -33.00 -8.33 -37.00
CA ALA A 387 -34.02 -7.34 -36.72
C ALA A 387 -33.78 -6.48 -35.48
N ASP A 388 -33.07 -7.01 -34.47
CA ASP A 388 -32.70 -6.26 -33.28
C ASP A 388 -31.49 -5.32 -33.51
N LEU A 389 -30.56 -5.70 -34.38
CA LEU A 389 -29.42 -4.84 -34.77
C LEU A 389 -29.89 -3.65 -35.63
N SER A 390 -30.85 -3.82 -36.53
CA SER A 390 -31.38 -2.72 -37.35
C SER A 390 -32.14 -1.67 -36.51
N LYS A 391 -32.86 -2.08 -35.47
CA LYS A 391 -33.50 -1.16 -34.50
C LYS A 391 -32.54 -0.40 -33.63
N ALA A 392 -31.37 -0.98 -33.32
CA ALA A 392 -30.31 -0.31 -32.59
C ALA A 392 -29.63 0.77 -33.45
N ASP A 393 -29.39 0.47 -34.74
CA ASP A 393 -28.79 1.44 -35.67
C ASP A 393 -29.70 2.60 -36.00
N GLU A 394 -31.03 2.37 -36.12
CA GLU A 394 -32.02 3.45 -36.29
C GLU A 394 -32.09 4.39 -35.09
N LYS A 395 -32.00 3.86 -33.87
CA LYS A 395 -31.90 4.69 -32.65
C LYS A 395 -30.62 5.47 -32.56
N LEU A 396 -29.46 4.92 -32.98
CA LEU A 396 -28.20 5.63 -33.00
C LEU A 396 -28.17 6.76 -34.02
N SER A 397 -28.73 6.54 -35.22
CA SER A 397 -28.80 7.57 -36.26
C SER A 397 -29.75 8.72 -35.90
N SER A 398 -30.85 8.45 -35.17
CA SER A 398 -31.76 9.49 -34.68
C SER A 398 -31.14 10.36 -33.56
N LEU A 399 -30.17 9.83 -32.81
CA LEU A 399 -29.43 10.58 -31.76
C LEU A 399 -28.25 11.40 -32.30
N LEU A 400 -27.72 11.02 -33.47
CA LEU A 400 -26.57 11.72 -34.09
C LEU A 400 -26.98 12.76 -35.15
N GLY A 401 -28.28 12.79 -35.56
CA GLY A 401 -28.81 13.62 -36.63
C GLY A 401 -29.38 15.00 -36.23
N GLY A 402 -29.19 15.45 -35.00
CA GLY A 402 -29.79 16.68 -34.48
C GLY A 402 -28.82 17.81 -34.23
N GLN A 403 -28.10 18.31 -35.27
CA GLN A 403 -27.62 19.72 -35.31
C GLN A 403 -27.42 20.15 -36.76
N LYS A 404 -28.33 21.01 -37.19
CA LYS A 404 -28.06 22.04 -38.19
C LYS A 404 -27.99 23.39 -37.46
#